data_cb9672385f1b0bbbb4a94d52a87dea63
#
_entry.id   cb9672385f1b0bbbb4a94d52a87dea63
#
_cell.length_a   1.000
_cell.length_b   1.000
_cell.length_c   1.000
_cell.angle_alpha   90.00
_cell.angle_beta   90.00
_cell.angle_gamma   90.00
#
_symmetry.space_group_name_H-M   'P 1'
#
loop_
_entity.id
_entity.type
_entity.pdbx_description
1 polymer ?
#
loop_
_entity_poly.entity_id
_entity_poly.type
_entity_poly.pdbx_seq_one_letter_code
_entity_poly.pdbx_strand_id
1 'polypeptide(L)'
;GTTRDTIEEQLTIEGVNFRFIDTAGIREASDEIERIGVERTLKEVNKSNILLYVYDAAALSSTEVTSDIQKLEREGLDILLIANKVDQLSTGTVLPTSASKYTTVSISAKEKSGLDTLLKALTLSVNALSSESDTIVVNARHYEAFSKALEDIKKVECGLSQHIPGDLLAMDIRSAIRNLASITGEIST
;
A
#
# COMPACT_ATOMS: atom_id res chain seq x y z
N GLY A 1 27.25 1.33 1.25
CA GLY A 1 27.01 2.46 2.13
C GLY A 1 25.94 2.10 3.13
N THR A 2 26.32 1.97 4.40
CA THR A 2 25.41 1.70 5.50
C THR A 2 24.61 2.97 5.77
N THR A 3 23.40 3.04 5.22
CA THR A 3 22.43 4.06 5.61
C THR A 3 22.01 3.83 7.05
N ARG A 4 22.45 4.71 7.95
CA ARG A 4 22.10 4.71 9.38
C ARG A 4 20.65 5.17 9.63
N ASP A 5 19.96 5.67 8.63
CA ASP A 5 18.62 6.22 8.71
C ASP A 5 17.66 5.29 7.97
N THR A 6 16.48 5.10 8.54
CA THR A 6 15.38 4.40 7.90
C THR A 6 14.95 5.21 6.67
N ILE A 7 15.03 4.63 5.48
CA ILE A 7 14.54 5.30 4.28
C ILE A 7 13.03 5.11 4.25
N GLU A 8 12.31 6.21 4.27
CA GLU A 8 10.86 6.23 4.15
C GLU A 8 10.48 6.85 2.81
N GLU A 9 9.63 6.15 2.06
CA GLU A 9 9.05 6.66 0.82
C GLU A 9 7.54 6.57 0.86
N GLN A 10 6.87 7.58 0.30
CA GLN A 10 5.41 7.59 0.15
C GLN A 10 5.05 7.37 -1.31
N LEU A 11 4.16 6.43 -1.55
CA LEU A 11 3.66 6.11 -2.88
C LEU A 11 2.14 5.99 -2.86
N THR A 12 1.48 6.62 -3.82
CA THR A 12 0.04 6.47 -4.00
C THR A 12 -0.24 5.35 -5.01
N ILE A 13 -0.92 4.29 -4.57
CA ILE A 13 -1.30 3.13 -5.38
C ILE A 13 -2.82 3.04 -5.35
N GLU A 14 -3.47 3.14 -6.51
CA GLU A 14 -4.94 3.08 -6.66
C GLU A 14 -5.69 4.01 -5.68
N GLY A 15 -5.15 5.21 -5.45
CA GLY A 15 -5.74 6.21 -4.55
C GLY A 15 -5.44 6.02 -3.06
N VAL A 16 -4.71 4.97 -2.69
CA VAL A 16 -4.26 4.72 -1.32
C VAL A 16 -2.81 5.19 -1.15
N ASN A 17 -2.54 5.96 -0.10
CA ASN A 17 -1.20 6.41 0.24
C ASN A 17 -0.49 5.34 1.09
N PHE A 18 0.53 4.73 0.53
CA PHE A 18 1.41 3.80 1.22
C PHE A 18 2.66 4.53 1.69
N ARG A 19 3.05 4.28 2.94
CA ARG A 19 4.36 4.66 3.47
C ARG A 19 5.22 3.41 3.55
N PHE A 20 6.21 3.32 2.66
CA PHE A 20 7.18 2.26 2.65
C PHE A 20 8.35 2.61 3.57
N ILE A 21 8.72 1.66 4.42
CA ILE A 21 9.84 1.80 5.33
C ILE A 21 10.84 0.71 4.94
N ASP A 22 11.98 1.13 4.38
CA ASP A 22 13.06 0.20 4.06
C ASP A 22 13.77 -0.21 5.35
N THR A 23 13.94 -1.51 5.53
CA THR A 23 14.53 -2.08 6.75
C THR A 23 15.74 -2.92 6.43
N ALA A 24 16.68 -2.97 7.35
CA ALA A 24 17.79 -3.94 7.26
C ALA A 24 17.24 -5.38 7.31
N GLY A 25 17.90 -6.30 6.61
CA GLY A 25 17.53 -7.72 6.66
C GLY A 25 17.54 -8.28 8.07
N ILE A 26 16.68 -9.27 8.34
CA ILE A 26 16.53 -9.91 9.67
C ILE A 26 17.41 -11.15 9.84
N ARG A 27 18.27 -11.47 8.89
CA ARG A 27 19.12 -12.65 8.92
C ARG A 27 20.26 -12.51 9.91
N GLU A 28 20.83 -13.64 10.29
CA GLU A 28 21.85 -13.76 11.34
C GLU A 28 22.86 -12.61 11.29
N ALA A 29 22.80 -11.80 12.34
CA ALA A 29 23.71 -10.71 12.55
C ALA A 29 25.05 -11.30 13.05
N SER A 30 26.08 -11.21 12.23
CA SER A 30 27.43 -11.62 12.60
C SER A 30 28.12 -10.58 13.49
N ASP A 31 27.69 -9.32 13.40
CA ASP A 31 28.28 -8.18 14.08
C ASP A 31 27.28 -7.41 14.95
N GLU A 32 27.78 -6.64 15.93
CA GLU A 32 26.98 -5.81 16.84
C GLU A 32 26.15 -4.74 16.07
N ILE A 33 26.69 -4.26 14.94
CA ILE A 33 26.02 -3.29 14.08
C ILE A 33 24.81 -3.92 13.38
N GLU A 34 24.92 -5.16 12.93
CA GLU A 34 23.81 -5.92 12.32
C GLU A 34 22.71 -6.24 13.32
N ARG A 35 23.09 -6.55 14.59
CA ARG A 35 22.11 -6.76 15.68
C ARG A 35 21.26 -5.52 15.94
N ILE A 36 21.87 -4.33 15.94
CA ILE A 36 21.15 -3.05 16.05
C ILE A 36 20.18 -2.86 14.85
N GLY A 37 20.60 -3.27 13.65
CA GLY A 37 19.76 -3.26 12.45
C GLY A 37 18.51 -4.14 12.60
N VAL A 38 18.68 -5.38 13.09
CA VAL A 38 17.58 -6.32 13.36
C VAL A 38 16.60 -5.77 14.40
N GLU A 39 17.09 -5.21 15.51
CA GLU A 39 16.23 -4.59 16.52
C GLU A 39 15.40 -3.41 15.97
N ARG A 40 15.99 -2.60 15.11
CA ARG A 40 15.28 -1.50 14.43
C ARG A 40 14.20 -2.05 13.49
N THR A 41 14.55 -3.06 12.68
CA THR A 41 13.59 -3.74 11.81
C THR A 41 12.39 -4.25 12.59
N LEU A 42 12.61 -4.94 13.71
CA LEU A 42 11.53 -5.44 14.55
C LEU A 42 10.66 -4.31 15.15
N LYS A 43 11.26 -3.17 15.51
CA LYS A 43 10.51 -1.99 15.97
C LYS A 43 9.62 -1.41 14.87
N GLU A 44 10.11 -1.33 13.64
CA GLU A 44 9.31 -0.82 12.52
C GLU A 44 8.21 -1.83 12.10
N VAL A 45 8.51 -3.12 12.08
CA VAL A 45 7.51 -4.17 11.87
C VAL A 45 6.38 -4.07 12.91
N ASN A 46 6.70 -3.79 14.18
CA ASN A 46 5.71 -3.65 15.25
C ASN A 46 4.76 -2.45 15.05
N LYS A 47 5.13 -1.46 14.27
CA LYS A 47 4.29 -0.28 13.95
C LYS A 47 3.57 -0.41 12.62
N SER A 48 3.94 -1.38 11.79
CA SER A 48 3.42 -1.55 10.43
C SER A 48 2.11 -2.34 10.43
N ASN A 49 1.24 -2.07 9.48
CA ASN A 49 0.02 -2.85 9.26
C ASN A 49 0.24 -3.98 8.25
N ILE A 50 1.18 -3.77 7.31
CA ILE A 50 1.52 -4.72 6.25
C ILE A 50 3.03 -4.93 6.26
N LEU A 51 3.46 -6.18 6.20
CA LEU A 51 4.85 -6.59 6.04
C LEU A 51 5.05 -7.18 4.65
N LEU A 52 5.94 -6.60 3.87
CA LEU A 52 6.44 -7.18 2.64
C LEU A 52 7.72 -7.97 2.94
N TYR A 53 7.61 -9.28 3.04
CA TYR A 53 8.77 -10.14 3.20
C TYR A 53 9.34 -10.50 1.82
N VAL A 54 10.38 -9.77 1.41
CA VAL A 54 11.04 -9.98 0.10
C VAL A 54 12.18 -10.97 0.25
N TYR A 55 12.15 -12.03 -0.55
CA TYR A 55 13.19 -13.06 -0.51
C TYR A 55 13.64 -13.47 -1.91
N ASP A 56 14.84 -13.98 -1.99
CA ASP A 56 15.41 -14.57 -3.20
C ASP A 56 14.85 -15.98 -3.38
N ALA A 57 13.99 -16.14 -4.39
CA ALA A 57 13.30 -17.41 -4.66
C ALA A 57 14.25 -18.52 -5.14
N ALA A 58 15.44 -18.18 -5.65
CA ALA A 58 16.43 -19.15 -6.08
C ALA A 58 17.37 -19.61 -4.94
N ALA A 59 17.48 -18.78 -3.87
CA ALA A 59 18.44 -19.02 -2.79
C ALA A 59 17.81 -19.60 -1.52
N LEU A 60 16.52 -19.30 -1.25
CA LEU A 60 15.86 -19.65 0.01
C LEU A 60 14.94 -20.86 -0.12
N SER A 61 15.03 -21.74 0.87
CA SER A 61 14.11 -22.87 1.04
C SER A 61 12.81 -22.42 1.76
N SER A 62 11.74 -23.19 1.57
CA SER A 62 10.46 -22.96 2.26
C SER A 62 10.59 -23.01 3.79
N THR A 63 11.48 -23.82 4.31
CA THR A 63 11.73 -23.94 5.75
C THR A 63 12.37 -22.69 6.32
N GLU A 64 13.33 -22.08 5.63
CA GLU A 64 13.95 -20.82 6.04
C GLU A 64 12.95 -19.66 6.00
N VAL A 65 12.18 -19.53 4.92
CA VAL A 65 11.11 -18.52 4.81
C VAL A 65 10.11 -18.68 5.95
N THR A 66 9.67 -19.90 6.26
CA THR A 66 8.72 -20.14 7.34
C THR A 66 9.31 -19.78 8.70
N SER A 67 10.56 -20.12 8.97
CA SER A 67 11.25 -19.78 10.20
C SER A 67 11.39 -18.28 10.42
N ASP A 68 11.70 -17.56 9.36
CA ASP A 68 11.83 -16.09 9.42
C ASP A 68 10.47 -15.41 9.67
N ILE A 69 9.42 -15.89 8.99
CA ILE A 69 8.07 -15.36 9.18
C ILE A 69 7.56 -15.57 10.60
N GLN A 70 7.82 -16.75 11.20
CA GLN A 70 7.42 -17.04 12.57
C GLN A 70 8.01 -16.06 13.60
N LYS A 71 9.18 -15.49 13.33
CA LYS A 71 9.82 -14.49 14.20
C LYS A 71 9.16 -13.09 14.08
N LEU A 72 8.49 -12.84 12.96
CA LEU A 72 7.91 -11.54 12.62
C LEU A 72 6.39 -11.50 12.82
N GLU A 73 5.77 -12.66 12.88
CA GLU A 73 4.32 -12.80 12.97
C GLU A 73 3.77 -12.19 14.25
N ARG A 74 2.73 -11.38 14.14
CA ARG A 74 1.98 -10.83 15.26
C ARG A 74 0.52 -10.58 14.86
N GLU A 75 -0.34 -10.45 15.84
CA GLU A 75 -1.74 -10.09 15.64
C GLU A 75 -1.88 -8.73 14.96
N GLY A 76 -2.77 -8.63 14.00
CA GLY A 76 -3.03 -7.40 13.25
C GLY A 76 -1.98 -7.03 12.20
N LEU A 77 -1.00 -7.92 11.93
CA LEU A 77 -0.02 -7.73 10.85
C LEU A 77 -0.41 -8.59 9.66
N ASP A 78 -0.69 -7.96 8.52
CA ASP A 78 -0.83 -8.68 7.26
C ASP A 78 0.55 -8.91 6.62
N ILE A 79 0.82 -10.14 6.18
CA ILE A 79 2.13 -10.53 5.65
C ILE A 79 1.98 -10.96 4.20
N LEU A 80 2.66 -10.25 3.30
CA LEU A 80 2.80 -10.60 1.90
C LEU A 80 4.20 -11.16 1.64
N LEU A 81 4.28 -12.37 1.11
CA LEU A 81 5.52 -13.01 0.70
C LEU A 81 5.84 -12.63 -0.73
N ILE A 82 7.01 -12.03 -0.94
CA ILE A 82 7.44 -11.57 -2.27
C ILE A 82 8.63 -12.42 -2.72
N ALA A 83 8.33 -13.42 -3.55
CA ALA A 83 9.33 -14.27 -4.16
C ALA A 83 10.00 -13.52 -5.34
N ASN A 84 11.15 -12.90 -5.08
CA ASN A 84 11.89 -12.15 -6.09
C ASN A 84 12.89 -13.05 -6.83
N LYS A 85 13.36 -12.57 -7.98
CA LYS A 85 14.34 -13.23 -8.88
C LYS A 85 13.79 -14.52 -9.50
N VAL A 86 12.48 -14.57 -9.75
CA VAL A 86 11.90 -15.76 -10.42
C VAL A 86 12.43 -16.01 -11.83
N ASP A 87 13.06 -15.00 -12.45
CA ASP A 87 13.79 -15.13 -13.71
C ASP A 87 14.99 -16.10 -13.64
N GLN A 88 15.49 -16.39 -12.43
CA GLN A 88 16.62 -17.30 -12.21
C GLN A 88 16.16 -18.73 -11.89
N LEU A 89 14.86 -18.97 -11.76
CA LEU A 89 14.33 -20.29 -11.46
C LEU A 89 14.32 -21.18 -12.71
N SER A 90 14.71 -22.44 -12.53
CA SER A 90 14.56 -23.46 -13.58
C SER A 90 13.07 -23.78 -13.81
N THR A 91 12.72 -24.13 -15.06
CA THR A 91 11.36 -24.53 -15.40
C THR A 91 10.90 -25.70 -14.52
N GLY A 92 9.81 -25.53 -13.79
CA GLY A 92 9.26 -26.56 -12.88
C GLY A 92 9.70 -26.41 -11.41
N THR A 93 10.47 -25.39 -11.06
CA THR A 93 10.79 -25.11 -9.65
C THR A 93 9.51 -24.72 -8.90
N VAL A 94 9.20 -25.48 -7.86
CA VAL A 94 8.10 -25.14 -6.94
C VAL A 94 8.62 -24.01 -6.04
N LEU A 95 7.94 -22.86 -6.10
CA LEU A 95 8.25 -21.75 -5.20
C LEU A 95 8.06 -22.18 -3.75
N PRO A 96 8.94 -21.72 -2.85
CA PRO A 96 8.71 -21.88 -1.42
C PRO A 96 7.47 -21.09 -1.02
N THR A 97 6.32 -21.68 -1.23
CA THR A 97 5.06 -21.20 -0.68
C THR A 97 4.94 -21.80 0.71
N SER A 98 5.06 -20.98 1.74
CA SER A 98 4.61 -21.42 3.05
C SER A 98 3.12 -21.76 2.92
N ALA A 99 2.81 -23.01 3.19
CA ALA A 99 1.50 -23.59 2.98
C ALA A 99 0.38 -22.61 3.38
N SER A 100 -0.38 -22.17 2.42
CA SER A 100 -1.75 -21.61 2.51
C SER A 100 -2.09 -20.43 3.42
N LYS A 101 -1.25 -20.01 4.35
CA LYS A 101 -1.60 -18.94 5.30
C LYS A 101 -1.33 -17.53 4.77
N TYR A 102 -0.30 -17.35 3.94
CA TYR A 102 0.14 -16.04 3.47
C TYR A 102 0.01 -15.91 1.95
N THR A 103 -0.39 -14.73 1.50
CA THR A 103 -0.41 -14.41 0.07
C THR A 103 1.03 -14.33 -0.44
N THR A 104 1.35 -15.13 -1.46
CA THR A 104 2.66 -15.14 -2.10
C THR A 104 2.57 -14.53 -3.50
N VAL A 105 3.42 -13.55 -3.78
CA VAL A 105 3.52 -12.90 -5.08
C VAL A 105 4.91 -13.16 -5.66
N SER A 106 4.93 -13.65 -6.90
CA SER A 106 6.15 -13.93 -7.64
C SER A 106 6.52 -12.74 -8.51
N ILE A 107 7.75 -12.23 -8.38
CA ILE A 107 8.25 -11.11 -9.16
C ILE A 107 9.66 -11.35 -9.69
N SER A 108 10.00 -10.65 -10.74
CA SER A 108 11.40 -10.33 -11.06
C SER A 108 11.55 -8.81 -11.10
N ALA A 109 12.21 -8.27 -10.09
CA ALA A 109 12.50 -6.83 -10.05
C ALA A 109 13.40 -6.42 -11.22
N LYS A 110 14.31 -7.29 -11.64
CA LYS A 110 15.20 -7.09 -12.78
C LYS A 110 14.44 -6.98 -14.10
N GLU A 111 13.53 -7.91 -14.37
CA GLU A 111 12.73 -7.96 -15.60
C GLU A 111 11.44 -7.14 -15.48
N LYS A 112 11.19 -6.51 -14.34
CA LYS A 112 9.96 -5.75 -14.02
C LYS A 112 8.67 -6.55 -14.22
N SER A 113 8.73 -7.87 -14.02
CA SER A 113 7.58 -8.76 -14.14
C SER A 113 6.91 -9.03 -12.78
N GLY A 114 5.60 -9.26 -12.78
CA GLY A 114 4.82 -9.55 -11.56
C GLY A 114 4.45 -8.31 -10.72
N LEU A 115 4.86 -7.11 -11.11
CA LEU A 115 4.60 -5.88 -10.35
C LEU A 115 3.10 -5.56 -10.27
N ASP A 116 2.35 -5.75 -11.35
CA ASP A 116 0.89 -5.54 -11.35
C ASP A 116 0.18 -6.45 -10.33
N THR A 117 0.66 -7.69 -10.19
CA THR A 117 0.13 -8.64 -9.20
C THR A 117 0.47 -8.18 -7.78
N LEU A 118 1.66 -7.64 -7.57
CA LEU A 118 2.07 -7.07 -6.28
C LEU A 118 1.20 -5.87 -5.91
N LEU A 119 0.97 -4.94 -6.84
CA LEU A 119 0.12 -3.76 -6.60
C LEU A 119 -1.32 -4.17 -6.23
N LYS A 120 -1.88 -5.14 -6.94
CA LYS A 120 -3.21 -5.70 -6.61
C LYS A 120 -3.24 -6.36 -5.24
N ALA A 121 -2.21 -7.13 -4.87
CA ALA A 121 -2.12 -7.76 -3.56
C ALA A 121 -2.08 -6.71 -2.45
N LEU A 122 -1.30 -5.64 -2.60
CA LEU A 122 -1.24 -4.51 -1.66
C LEU A 122 -2.62 -3.85 -1.48
N THR A 123 -3.31 -3.56 -2.57
CA THR A 123 -4.66 -2.96 -2.51
C THR A 123 -5.66 -3.88 -1.81
N LEU A 124 -5.59 -5.19 -2.07
CA LEU A 124 -6.46 -6.16 -1.39
C LEU A 124 -6.17 -6.23 0.12
N SER A 125 -4.91 -6.21 0.53
CA SER A 125 -4.51 -6.16 1.95
C SER A 125 -5.09 -4.95 2.67
N VAL A 126 -5.00 -3.76 2.07
CA VAL A 126 -5.59 -2.55 2.66
C VAL A 126 -7.11 -2.66 2.76
N ASN A 127 -7.78 -3.16 1.74
CA ASN A 127 -9.23 -3.32 1.76
C ASN A 127 -9.68 -4.31 2.85
N ALA A 128 -8.92 -5.38 3.09
CA ALA A 128 -9.18 -6.33 4.16
C ALA A 128 -9.01 -5.69 5.54
N LEU A 129 -7.95 -4.92 5.76
CA LEU A 129 -7.70 -4.18 6.99
C LEU A 129 -8.74 -3.07 7.22
N SER A 130 -9.24 -2.44 6.15
CA SER A 130 -10.24 -1.37 6.23
C SER A 130 -11.62 -1.90 6.59
N SER A 131 -11.92 -3.19 6.36
CA SER A 131 -13.22 -3.77 6.69
C SER A 131 -13.46 -3.92 8.20
N GLU A 132 -12.42 -3.83 9.02
CA GLU A 132 -12.51 -3.93 10.49
C GLU A 132 -12.49 -2.57 11.21
N SER A 133 -12.37 -1.43 10.47
CA SER A 133 -12.25 -0.12 11.11
C SER A 133 -13.05 0.97 10.39
N ASP A 134 -13.35 2.07 11.10
CA ASP A 134 -14.09 3.28 10.66
C ASP A 134 -13.61 3.92 9.34
N THR A 135 -12.51 3.45 8.77
CA THR A 135 -11.91 3.94 7.51
C THR A 135 -12.85 3.77 6.31
N ILE A 136 -13.72 2.73 6.30
CA ILE A 136 -14.72 2.55 5.22
C ILE A 136 -15.73 3.69 5.23
N VAL A 137 -16.15 4.13 6.40
CA VAL A 137 -17.12 5.23 6.55
C VAL A 137 -16.52 6.53 6.03
N VAL A 138 -15.25 6.79 6.31
CA VAL A 138 -14.53 7.97 5.82
C VAL A 138 -14.38 7.92 4.30
N ASN A 139 -13.98 6.78 3.73
CA ASN A 139 -13.84 6.62 2.28
C ASN A 139 -15.18 6.73 1.55
N ALA A 140 -16.26 6.15 2.10
CA ALA A 140 -17.60 6.26 1.51
C ALA A 140 -18.11 7.72 1.52
N ARG A 141 -17.89 8.46 2.62
CA ARG A 141 -18.22 9.89 2.72
C ARG A 141 -17.40 10.73 1.73
N HIS A 142 -16.10 10.46 1.60
CA HIS A 142 -15.24 11.16 0.63
C HIS A 142 -15.69 10.85 -0.80
N TYR A 143 -15.98 9.58 -1.12
CA TYR A 143 -16.48 9.19 -2.43
C TYR A 143 -17.80 9.92 -2.77
N GLU A 144 -18.75 9.96 -1.82
CA GLU A 144 -20.01 10.67 -2.01
C GLU A 144 -19.80 12.18 -2.24
N ALA A 145 -18.91 12.79 -1.47
CA ALA A 145 -18.59 14.22 -1.62
C ALA A 145 -17.92 14.51 -2.96
N PHE A 146 -16.97 13.68 -3.40
CA PHE A 146 -16.34 13.80 -4.73
C PHE A 146 -17.36 13.59 -5.86
N SER A 147 -18.25 12.59 -5.74
CA SER A 147 -19.26 12.31 -6.73
C SER A 147 -20.21 13.49 -6.91
N LYS A 148 -20.69 14.08 -5.81
CA LYS A 148 -21.54 15.29 -5.83
C LYS A 148 -20.82 16.48 -6.43
N ALA A 149 -19.56 16.71 -6.05
CA ALA A 149 -18.76 17.80 -6.62
C ALA A 149 -18.56 17.63 -8.13
N LEU A 150 -18.33 16.41 -8.61
CA LEU A 150 -18.19 16.11 -10.03
C LEU A 150 -19.51 16.37 -10.81
N GLU A 151 -20.66 16.00 -10.24
CA GLU A 151 -21.96 16.29 -10.83
C GLU A 151 -22.20 17.79 -10.96
N ASP A 152 -21.88 18.57 -9.92
CA ASP A 152 -22.04 20.02 -9.95
C ASP A 152 -21.10 20.68 -11.00
N ILE A 153 -19.85 20.21 -11.12
CA ILE A 153 -18.91 20.69 -12.15
C ILE A 153 -19.40 20.35 -13.58
N LYS A 154 -19.99 19.16 -13.78
CA LYS A 154 -20.58 18.80 -15.08
C LYS A 154 -21.77 19.70 -15.44
N LYS A 155 -22.58 20.12 -14.45
CA LYS A 155 -23.65 21.11 -14.70
C LYS A 155 -23.07 22.45 -15.14
N VAL A 156 -21.98 22.91 -14.50
CA VAL A 156 -21.27 24.14 -14.89
C VAL A 156 -20.74 24.03 -16.32
N GLU A 157 -20.10 22.94 -16.68
CA GLU A 157 -19.58 22.70 -18.04
C GLU A 157 -20.71 22.73 -19.08
N CYS A 158 -21.82 22.05 -18.79
CA CYS A 158 -23.02 22.07 -19.66
C CYS A 158 -23.61 23.47 -19.77
N GLY A 159 -23.71 24.19 -18.66
CA GLY A 159 -24.25 25.54 -18.62
C GLY A 159 -23.38 26.56 -19.40
N LEU A 160 -22.05 26.43 -19.32
CA LEU A 160 -21.12 27.23 -20.11
C LEU A 160 -21.33 27.00 -21.63
N SER A 161 -21.49 25.74 -22.02
CA SER A 161 -21.74 25.39 -23.44
C SER A 161 -23.08 25.93 -23.94
N GLN A 162 -24.07 26.10 -23.08
CA GLN A 162 -25.39 26.67 -23.35
C GLN A 162 -25.46 28.19 -23.16
N HIS A 163 -24.33 28.85 -22.86
CA HIS A 163 -24.26 30.29 -22.61
C HIS A 163 -25.15 30.77 -21.46
N ILE A 164 -25.34 29.94 -20.42
CA ILE A 164 -26.10 30.30 -19.22
C ILE A 164 -25.35 31.42 -18.47
N PRO A 165 -26.07 32.47 -18.00
CA PRO A 165 -25.46 33.56 -17.26
C PRO A 165 -24.65 33.07 -16.04
N GLY A 166 -23.47 33.69 -15.80
CA GLY A 166 -22.52 33.28 -14.76
C GLY A 166 -23.09 33.25 -13.34
N ASP A 167 -24.07 34.11 -13.03
CA ASP A 167 -24.73 34.17 -11.73
C ASP A 167 -25.47 32.87 -11.38
N LEU A 168 -26.05 32.20 -12.39
CA LEU A 168 -26.72 30.91 -12.22
C LEU A 168 -25.67 29.79 -12.05
N LEU A 169 -24.58 29.83 -12.79
CA LEU A 169 -23.49 28.87 -12.66
C LEU A 169 -22.74 28.98 -11.33
N ALA A 170 -22.72 30.18 -10.74
CA ALA A 170 -22.08 30.41 -9.43
C ALA A 170 -22.70 29.55 -8.31
N MET A 171 -23.97 29.18 -8.41
CA MET A 171 -24.60 28.29 -7.44
C MET A 171 -24.02 26.88 -7.47
N ASP A 172 -23.85 26.32 -8.66
CA ASP A 172 -23.28 24.99 -8.85
C ASP A 172 -21.79 24.95 -8.45
N ILE A 173 -21.04 26.01 -8.79
CA ILE A 173 -19.64 26.15 -8.36
C ILE A 173 -19.54 26.17 -6.81
N ARG A 174 -20.37 26.94 -6.12
CA ARG A 174 -20.40 27.00 -4.66
C ARG A 174 -20.80 25.67 -4.04
N SER A 175 -21.70 24.91 -4.70
CA SER A 175 -22.09 23.58 -4.28
C SER A 175 -20.92 22.61 -4.38
N ALA A 176 -20.19 22.62 -5.51
CA ALA A 176 -18.99 21.79 -5.70
C ALA A 176 -17.93 22.09 -4.62
N ILE A 177 -17.66 23.39 -4.35
CA ILE A 177 -16.72 23.82 -3.32
C ILE A 177 -17.15 23.32 -1.94
N ARG A 178 -18.43 23.45 -1.56
CA ARG A 178 -18.93 22.96 -0.26
C ARG A 178 -18.78 21.44 -0.13
N ASN A 179 -19.07 20.68 -1.18
CA ASN A 179 -18.89 19.23 -1.18
C ASN A 179 -17.42 18.85 -0.96
N LEU A 180 -16.48 19.56 -1.61
CA LEU A 180 -15.04 19.35 -1.41
C LEU A 180 -14.57 19.80 -0.02
N ALA A 181 -15.03 20.93 0.47
CA ALA A 181 -14.68 21.45 1.82
C ALA A 181 -15.13 20.50 2.93
N SER A 182 -16.20 19.72 2.72
CA SER A 182 -16.65 18.72 3.69
C SER A 182 -15.65 17.59 3.91
N ILE A 183 -14.72 17.38 2.96
CA ILE A 183 -13.65 16.37 3.04
C ILE A 183 -12.48 16.89 3.87
N THR A 184 -12.10 18.16 3.67
CA THR A 184 -10.93 18.78 4.35
C THR A 184 -11.26 19.29 5.76
N GLY A 185 -12.53 19.32 6.14
CA GLY A 185 -12.98 19.89 7.41
C GLY A 185 -12.96 21.43 7.44
N GLU A 186 -12.69 22.08 6.32
CA GLU A 186 -12.78 23.52 6.17
C GLU A 186 -14.24 23.91 5.93
N ILE A 187 -14.89 24.45 6.97
CA ILE A 187 -16.18 25.10 6.82
C ILE A 187 -15.90 26.50 6.25
N SER A 188 -16.05 26.66 4.94
CA SER A 188 -16.05 28.01 4.35
C SER A 188 -17.31 28.73 4.81
N THR A 189 -17.13 29.73 5.68
CA THR A 189 -18.12 30.76 6.05
C THR A 189 -18.48 31.63 4.86
#